data_3facd47423e14c7c4af0a6c699bbc1c3
#
_entry.id   3facd47423e14c7c4af0a6c699bbc1c3
#
_cell.length_a   1.000
_cell.length_b   1.000
_cell.length_c   1.000
_cell.angle_alpha   90.00
_cell.angle_beta   90.00
_cell.angle_gamma   90.00
#
_symmetry.space_group_name_H-M   'P 1'
#
loop_
_entity.id
_entity.type
_entity.pdbx_description
1 polymer ?
#
loop_
_entity_poly.entity_id
_entity_poly.type
_entity_poly.pdbx_seq_one_letter_code
_entity_poly.pdbx_strand_id
1 'polypeptide(L)'
;MIKRYIFFVLAAGLLLRIGYMYFEVGRGIPPCTEEGPSVFYGRGLDIRMNTHLENIRFNDRLNRLSYRRVNGTPSTAGTFSEEKSHIRIFLRNQEAEKTSAAKGPVDLLVRDDRVEKIISSTGTKLDSIRLEPEEIGRIPGHKMASPKTLSLSQISP
;
A
#
# COMPACT_ATOMS: atom_id res chain seq x y z
N MET A 1 -26.96 -22.25 -53.23
CA MET A 1 -26.54 -20.83 -53.05
C MET A 1 -26.48 -20.42 -51.61
N ILE A 2 -27.38 -20.77 -50.74
CA ILE A 2 -27.46 -20.37 -49.31
C ILE A 2 -26.19 -20.71 -48.47
N LYS A 3 -25.60 -21.90 -48.66
CA LYS A 3 -24.40 -22.34 -47.93
C LYS A 3 -23.15 -21.42 -48.18
N ARG A 4 -23.02 -20.85 -49.39
CA ARG A 4 -21.95 -19.93 -49.68
C ARG A 4 -22.11 -18.58 -48.94
N TYR A 5 -23.33 -18.06 -48.85
CA TYR A 5 -23.60 -16.84 -48.10
C TYR A 5 -23.33 -16.99 -46.60
N ILE A 6 -23.71 -18.13 -46.01
CA ILE A 6 -23.44 -18.42 -44.59
C ILE A 6 -21.92 -18.40 -44.33
N PHE A 7 -21.14 -19.03 -45.20
CA PHE A 7 -19.68 -19.07 -45.06
C PHE A 7 -19.05 -17.65 -45.12
N PHE A 8 -19.50 -16.79 -46.03
CA PHE A 8 -19.02 -15.41 -46.13
C PHE A 8 -19.39 -14.59 -44.90
N VAL A 9 -20.57 -14.74 -44.35
CA VAL A 9 -21.01 -14.03 -43.14
C VAL A 9 -20.18 -14.47 -41.94
N LEU A 10 -19.90 -15.76 -41.76
CA LEU A 10 -19.06 -16.27 -40.68
C LEU A 10 -17.61 -15.79 -40.81
N ALA A 11 -17.05 -15.80 -42.03
CA ALA A 11 -15.69 -15.31 -42.27
C ALA A 11 -15.56 -13.82 -42.01
N ALA A 12 -16.54 -13.01 -42.43
CA ALA A 12 -16.56 -11.59 -42.16
C ALA A 12 -16.68 -11.29 -40.64
N GLY A 13 -17.52 -12.01 -39.93
CA GLY A 13 -17.65 -11.90 -38.44
C GLY A 13 -16.34 -12.27 -37.70
N LEU A 14 -15.64 -13.29 -38.19
CA LEU A 14 -14.36 -13.70 -37.62
C LEU A 14 -13.27 -12.62 -37.85
N LEU A 15 -13.20 -12.06 -39.06
CA LEU A 15 -12.26 -10.98 -39.36
C LEU A 15 -12.52 -9.70 -38.56
N LEU A 16 -13.79 -9.33 -38.37
CA LEU A 16 -14.17 -8.21 -37.52
C LEU A 16 -13.77 -8.44 -36.06
N ARG A 17 -13.93 -9.64 -35.56
CA ARG A 17 -13.55 -9.97 -34.18
C ARG A 17 -12.04 -9.95 -33.97
N ILE A 18 -11.28 -10.46 -34.93
CA ILE A 18 -9.81 -10.39 -34.92
C ILE A 18 -9.34 -8.94 -34.99
N GLY A 19 -9.90 -8.13 -35.89
CA GLY A 19 -9.60 -6.70 -36.00
C GLY A 19 -9.92 -5.92 -34.69
N TYR A 20 -11.04 -6.23 -34.04
CA TYR A 20 -11.40 -5.65 -32.77
C TYR A 20 -10.40 -6.02 -31.64
N MET A 21 -9.98 -7.29 -31.56
CA MET A 21 -8.95 -7.71 -30.60
C MET A 21 -7.61 -7.00 -30.83
N TYR A 22 -7.18 -6.85 -32.09
CA TYR A 22 -5.94 -6.10 -32.40
C TYR A 22 -6.04 -4.62 -32.01
N PHE A 23 -7.21 -4.03 -32.21
CA PHE A 23 -7.46 -2.64 -31.84
C PHE A 23 -7.47 -2.44 -30.30
N GLU A 24 -8.04 -3.38 -29.55
CA GLU A 24 -8.10 -3.34 -28.09
C GLU A 24 -6.71 -3.57 -27.46
N VAL A 25 -5.94 -4.51 -27.99
CA VAL A 25 -4.56 -4.75 -27.56
C VAL A 25 -3.66 -3.54 -27.88
N GLY A 26 -3.85 -2.88 -29.02
CA GLY A 26 -3.11 -1.66 -29.38
C GLY A 26 -3.42 -0.45 -28.49
N ARG A 27 -4.61 -0.41 -27.86
CA ARG A 27 -5.00 0.63 -26.91
C ARG A 27 -4.55 0.34 -25.46
N GLY A 28 -4.25 -0.92 -25.14
CA GLY A 28 -4.07 -1.36 -23.77
C GLY A 28 -2.65 -1.36 -23.22
N ILE A 29 -1.64 -1.03 -24.04
CA ILE A 29 -0.26 -0.88 -23.56
C ILE A 29 -0.02 0.60 -23.34
N PRO A 30 -0.22 1.13 -22.09
CA PRO A 30 0.28 2.47 -21.81
C PRO A 30 1.78 2.45 -22.09
N PRO A 31 2.32 3.46 -22.75
CA PRO A 31 3.77 3.55 -22.88
C PRO A 31 4.35 3.46 -21.47
N CYS A 32 5.34 2.59 -21.27
CA CYS A 32 6.10 2.50 -20.00
C CYS A 32 6.91 3.79 -19.81
N THR A 33 6.19 4.88 -19.65
CA THR A 33 6.74 6.22 -19.55
C THR A 33 6.45 6.74 -18.17
N GLU A 34 7.22 6.41 -17.27
CA GLU A 34 7.55 7.07 -16.02
C GLU A 34 7.80 5.98 -14.97
N GLU A 35 9.03 5.55 -14.91
CA GLU A 35 9.52 4.89 -13.71
C GLU A 35 9.42 5.92 -12.60
N GLY A 36 8.28 5.91 -11.90
CA GLY A 36 8.11 6.64 -10.67
C GLY A 36 9.18 6.20 -9.67
N PRO A 37 9.45 6.99 -8.64
CA PRO A 37 10.43 6.62 -7.63
C PRO A 37 10.05 5.27 -7.03
N SER A 38 10.99 4.32 -7.00
CA SER A 38 10.83 3.05 -6.32
C SER A 38 10.95 3.25 -4.82
N VAL A 39 9.89 2.94 -4.07
CA VAL A 39 9.87 3.07 -2.62
C VAL A 39 10.00 1.69 -2.00
N PHE A 40 10.97 1.54 -1.10
CA PHE A 40 11.21 0.31 -0.35
C PHE A 40 10.61 0.43 1.03
N TYR A 41 9.79 -0.54 1.37
CA TYR A 41 9.17 -0.65 2.69
C TYR A 41 9.78 -1.79 3.49
N GLY A 42 9.95 -1.56 4.77
CA GLY A 42 10.30 -2.59 5.73
C GLY A 42 9.15 -3.52 6.03
N ARG A 43 9.38 -4.41 6.98
CA ARG A 43 8.32 -5.28 7.50
C ARG A 43 7.41 -4.51 8.46
N GLY A 44 6.11 -4.67 8.34
CA GLY A 44 5.15 -4.19 9.34
C GLY A 44 5.44 -4.79 10.73
N LEU A 45 5.15 -4.05 11.79
CA LEU A 45 5.36 -4.48 13.16
C LEU A 45 4.09 -5.07 13.75
N ASP A 46 4.13 -6.36 14.10
CA ASP A 46 3.06 -7.02 14.84
C ASP A 46 3.27 -6.81 16.35
N ILE A 47 2.30 -6.21 17.00
CA ILE A 47 2.26 -6.03 18.45
C ILE A 47 1.25 -7.03 19.01
N ARG A 48 1.71 -7.86 19.90
CA ARG A 48 0.91 -8.91 20.56
C ARG A 48 0.88 -8.71 22.07
N MET A 49 0.02 -9.44 22.74
CA MET A 49 0.10 -9.52 24.20
C MET A 49 1.49 -9.96 24.63
N ASN A 50 1.95 -9.43 25.75
CA ASN A 50 3.27 -9.65 26.33
C ASN A 50 4.46 -9.07 25.54
N THR A 51 4.22 -8.27 24.48
CA THR A 51 5.28 -7.56 23.78
C THR A 51 5.85 -6.45 24.66
N HIS A 52 7.18 -6.39 24.80
CA HIS A 52 7.90 -5.27 25.41
C HIS A 52 7.98 -4.09 24.44
N LEU A 53 7.44 -2.95 24.83
CA LEU A 53 7.39 -1.76 23.98
C LEU A 53 8.77 -1.12 23.81
N GLU A 54 9.58 -1.11 24.87
CA GLU A 54 10.95 -0.60 24.83
C GLU A 54 11.84 -1.41 23.88
N ASN A 55 11.76 -2.75 23.93
CA ASN A 55 12.55 -3.65 23.06
C ASN A 55 12.28 -3.42 21.57
N ILE A 56 11.07 -3.04 21.22
CA ILE A 56 10.67 -2.77 19.82
C ILE A 56 10.82 -1.29 19.47
N ARG A 57 11.34 -0.47 20.40
CA ARG A 57 11.46 0.99 20.24
C ARG A 57 10.15 1.62 19.74
N PHE A 58 9.08 1.31 20.43
CA PHE A 58 7.73 1.61 19.99
C PHE A 58 7.51 3.10 19.68
N ASN A 59 7.92 3.99 20.56
CA ASN A 59 7.78 5.44 20.37
C ASN A 59 8.60 5.96 19.20
N ASP A 60 9.84 5.46 19.04
CA ASP A 60 10.68 5.81 17.89
C ASP A 60 10.02 5.36 16.59
N ARG A 61 9.39 4.19 16.60
CA ARG A 61 8.70 3.66 15.44
C ARG A 61 7.47 4.50 15.08
N LEU A 62 6.66 4.88 16.05
CA LEU A 62 5.54 5.79 15.82
C LEU A 62 5.99 7.13 15.23
N ASN A 63 7.11 7.67 15.72
CA ASN A 63 7.69 8.90 15.20
C ASN A 63 8.16 8.74 13.74
N ARG A 64 8.87 7.64 13.40
CA ARG A 64 9.30 7.36 12.02
C ARG A 64 8.11 7.15 11.07
N LEU A 65 7.04 6.55 11.57
CA LEU A 65 5.78 6.42 10.84
C LEU A 65 4.97 7.73 10.80
N SER A 66 5.51 8.81 11.39
CA SER A 66 4.84 10.12 11.44
C SER A 66 3.46 10.08 12.12
N TYR A 67 3.33 9.27 13.17
CA TYR A 67 2.17 9.34 14.05
C TYR A 67 2.26 10.59 14.92
N ARG A 68 1.15 11.28 15.04
CA ARG A 68 1.07 12.52 15.84
C ARG A 68 0.49 12.22 17.21
N ARG A 69 1.22 12.62 18.27
CA ARG A 69 0.71 12.55 19.64
C ARG A 69 -0.38 13.58 19.85
N VAL A 70 -1.49 13.18 20.44
CA VAL A 70 -2.61 14.03 20.80
C VAL A 70 -2.96 13.88 22.28
N ASN A 71 -3.56 14.91 22.86
CA ASN A 71 -4.09 14.86 24.22
C ASN A 71 -5.53 14.33 24.16
N GLY A 72 -5.83 13.28 24.92
CA GLY A 72 -7.15 12.65 24.95
C GLY A 72 -7.33 11.56 23.89
N THR A 73 -8.57 11.32 23.47
CA THR A 73 -8.88 10.20 22.56
C THR A 73 -8.54 10.53 21.11
N PRO A 74 -7.67 9.74 20.44
CA PRO A 74 -7.38 9.88 19.02
C PRO A 74 -8.64 9.73 18.16
N SER A 75 -8.90 10.70 17.30
CA SER A 75 -10.08 10.72 16.43
C SER A 75 -9.74 10.60 14.94
N THR A 76 -8.46 10.67 14.60
CA THR A 76 -7.97 10.66 13.21
C THR A 76 -6.90 9.58 13.05
N ALA A 77 -6.93 8.86 11.92
CA ALA A 77 -5.91 7.87 11.58
C ALA A 77 -4.49 8.49 11.60
N GLY A 78 -3.52 7.75 12.15
CA GLY A 78 -2.16 8.24 12.33
C GLY A 78 -1.97 9.16 13.53
N THR A 79 -2.86 9.08 14.53
CA THR A 79 -2.71 9.77 15.80
C THR A 79 -2.68 8.76 16.95
N PHE A 80 -2.02 9.13 18.04
CA PHE A 80 -1.99 8.32 19.25
C PHE A 80 -1.99 9.21 20.50
N SER A 81 -2.46 8.66 21.60
CA SER A 81 -2.32 9.24 22.93
C SER A 81 -1.69 8.24 23.87
N GLU A 82 -0.91 8.74 24.81
CA GLU A 82 -0.21 7.93 25.80
C GLU A 82 -0.50 8.51 27.18
N GLU A 83 -1.09 7.68 28.02
CA GLU A 83 -1.38 7.95 29.41
C GLU A 83 -0.77 6.81 30.23
N LYS A 84 -0.17 7.11 31.37
CA LYS A 84 0.58 6.20 32.26
C LYS A 84 0.56 4.69 31.97
N SER A 85 -0.61 4.08 31.79
CA SER A 85 -0.78 2.64 31.54
C SER A 85 -1.62 2.32 30.31
N HIS A 86 -1.99 3.35 29.55
CA HIS A 86 -2.84 3.21 28.38
C HIS A 86 -2.21 3.92 27.20
N ILE A 87 -2.06 3.20 26.10
CA ILE A 87 -1.68 3.79 24.82
C ILE A 87 -2.85 3.56 23.85
N ARG A 88 -3.41 4.62 23.36
CA ARG A 88 -4.52 4.58 22.43
C ARG A 88 -4.05 5.02 21.06
N ILE A 89 -4.26 4.20 20.04
CA ILE A 89 -3.72 4.43 18.69
C ILE A 89 -4.82 4.32 17.66
N PHE A 90 -4.92 5.32 16.79
CA PHE A 90 -5.75 5.22 15.60
C PHE A 90 -4.89 4.81 14.40
N LEU A 91 -4.94 3.52 14.04
CA LEU A 91 -4.16 2.94 12.96
C LEU A 91 -4.61 3.49 11.59
N ARG A 92 -3.66 3.70 10.66
CA ARG A 92 -3.96 4.16 9.30
C ARG A 92 -4.49 3.04 8.42
N ASN A 93 -3.98 1.83 8.59
CA ASN A 93 -4.24 0.69 7.70
C ASN A 93 -5.18 -0.33 8.33
N GLN A 94 -6.38 0.11 8.70
CA GLN A 94 -7.39 -0.79 9.27
C GLN A 94 -8.10 -1.66 8.21
N GLU A 95 -7.97 -1.33 6.92
CA GLU A 95 -8.66 -2.03 5.83
C GLU A 95 -7.90 -3.27 5.32
N ALA A 96 -6.59 -3.34 5.53
CA ALA A 96 -5.75 -4.41 5.00
C ALA A 96 -5.84 -5.73 5.79
N GLU A 97 -6.31 -5.70 7.01
CA GLU A 97 -6.57 -6.91 7.80
C GLU A 97 -8.06 -7.25 7.74
N LYS A 98 -8.35 -8.40 7.10
CA LYS A 98 -9.67 -9.06 7.11
C LYS A 98 -10.15 -9.47 8.52
N THR A 99 -9.39 -9.14 9.54
CA THR A 99 -9.76 -9.30 10.93
C THR A 99 -10.56 -8.08 11.30
N SER A 100 -11.81 -8.26 11.65
CA SER A 100 -12.83 -7.28 12.09
C SER A 100 -12.39 -6.36 13.24
N ALA A 101 -11.21 -5.78 13.16
CA ALA A 101 -10.79 -4.72 14.05
C ALA A 101 -11.61 -3.50 13.70
N ALA A 102 -12.52 -3.16 14.55
CA ALA A 102 -13.44 -2.06 14.41
C ALA A 102 -12.74 -0.80 13.90
N LYS A 103 -13.38 -0.12 12.95
CA LYS A 103 -12.98 1.20 12.48
C LYS A 103 -12.90 2.15 13.67
N GLY A 104 -11.69 2.42 14.17
CA GLY A 104 -11.51 3.31 15.32
C GLY A 104 -10.17 3.11 16.04
N PRO A 105 -9.94 3.86 17.11
CA PRO A 105 -8.73 3.71 17.91
C PRO A 105 -8.69 2.35 18.61
N VAL A 106 -7.50 1.83 18.79
CA VAL A 106 -7.21 0.61 19.55
C VAL A 106 -6.53 1.01 20.85
N ASP A 107 -6.98 0.44 21.96
CA ASP A 107 -6.41 0.64 23.29
C ASP A 107 -5.42 -0.48 23.63
N LEU A 108 -4.19 -0.11 23.92
CA LEU A 108 -3.16 -0.97 24.50
C LEU A 108 -3.08 -0.69 25.99
N LEU A 109 -3.41 -1.67 26.82
CA LEU A 109 -3.13 -1.60 28.26
C LEU A 109 -1.69 -2.08 28.46
N VAL A 110 -0.88 -1.25 29.11
CA VAL A 110 0.54 -1.49 29.33
C VAL A 110 0.81 -1.55 30.83
N ARG A 111 1.52 -2.59 31.27
CA ARG A 111 2.05 -2.72 32.62
C ARG A 111 3.52 -3.15 32.54
N ASP A 112 4.38 -2.47 33.28
CA ASP A 112 5.82 -2.75 33.31
C ASP A 112 6.43 -2.88 31.91
N ASP A 113 6.10 -1.91 31.03
CA ASP A 113 6.52 -1.86 29.62
C ASP A 113 6.02 -3.03 28.75
N ARG A 114 5.09 -3.84 29.23
CA ARG A 114 4.50 -4.95 28.49
C ARG A 114 3.06 -4.69 28.12
N VAL A 115 2.69 -5.10 26.93
CA VAL A 115 1.29 -5.07 26.48
C VAL A 115 0.51 -6.17 27.20
N GLU A 116 -0.36 -5.79 28.13
CA GLU A 116 -1.20 -6.73 28.88
C GLU A 116 -2.46 -7.10 28.09
N LYS A 117 -3.10 -6.11 27.47
CA LYS A 117 -4.32 -6.31 26.69
C LYS A 117 -4.35 -5.38 25.49
N ILE A 118 -5.04 -5.83 24.45
CA ILE A 118 -5.34 -5.06 23.25
C ILE A 118 -6.86 -5.06 23.09
N ILE A 119 -7.47 -3.87 23.04
CA ILE A 119 -8.92 -3.71 23.00
C ILE A 119 -9.26 -2.79 21.82
N SER A 120 -10.19 -3.21 20.99
CA SER A 120 -10.71 -2.38 19.90
C SER A 120 -11.64 -1.27 20.43
N SER A 121 -11.94 -0.28 19.59
CA SER A 121 -12.91 0.77 19.90
C SER A 121 -14.33 0.25 20.24
N THR A 122 -14.66 -0.96 19.81
CA THR A 122 -15.93 -1.64 20.14
C THR A 122 -15.87 -2.45 21.45
N GLY A 123 -14.75 -2.43 22.16
CA GLY A 123 -14.55 -3.21 23.40
C GLY A 123 -14.15 -4.66 23.14
N THR A 124 -13.96 -5.08 21.88
CA THR A 124 -13.55 -6.44 21.55
C THR A 124 -12.06 -6.62 21.84
N LYS A 125 -11.70 -7.72 22.52
CA LYS A 125 -10.31 -8.08 22.77
C LYS A 125 -9.67 -8.59 21.47
N LEU A 126 -8.49 -8.07 21.16
CA LEU A 126 -7.69 -8.45 19.99
C LEU A 126 -6.44 -9.22 20.45
N ASP A 127 -5.99 -10.18 19.64
CA ASP A 127 -4.77 -10.95 19.90
C ASP A 127 -3.52 -10.18 19.47
N SER A 128 -3.64 -9.37 18.44
CA SER A 128 -2.54 -8.56 17.90
C SER A 128 -3.07 -7.37 17.13
N ILE A 129 -2.21 -6.37 16.96
CA ILE A 129 -2.36 -5.30 16.00
C ILE A 129 -1.10 -5.20 15.15
N ARG A 130 -1.23 -4.70 13.93
CA ARG A 130 -0.11 -4.47 13.03
C ARG A 130 0.02 -2.99 12.70
N LEU A 131 1.20 -2.44 12.95
CA LEU A 131 1.60 -1.14 12.42
C LEU A 131 2.06 -1.31 10.97
N GLU A 132 1.81 -0.29 10.19
CA GLU A 132 2.25 -0.23 8.80
C GLU A 132 3.78 -0.36 8.67
N PRO A 133 4.27 -0.85 7.52
CA PRO A 133 5.69 -0.92 7.25
C PRO A 133 6.30 0.49 7.12
N GLU A 134 7.51 0.66 7.64
CA GLU A 134 8.29 1.89 7.49
C GLU A 134 8.88 1.99 6.08
N GLU A 135 8.93 3.19 5.51
CA GLU A 135 9.74 3.47 4.33
C GLU A 135 11.22 3.40 4.72
N ILE A 136 11.94 2.44 4.13
CA ILE A 136 13.39 2.24 4.39
C ILE A 136 14.22 3.10 3.45
N GLY A 137 13.76 3.29 2.23
CA GLY A 137 14.48 4.05 1.23
C GLY A 137 13.65 4.31 -0.01
N ARG A 138 14.10 5.30 -0.77
CA ARG A 138 13.49 5.71 -2.02
C ARG A 138 14.58 5.89 -3.07
N ILE A 139 14.45 5.18 -4.20
CA ILE A 139 15.29 5.41 -5.36
C ILE A 139 14.52 6.39 -6.26
N PRO A 140 15.07 7.59 -6.50
CA PRO A 140 14.45 8.52 -7.42
C PRO A 140 14.38 7.86 -8.82
N GLY A 141 13.22 7.90 -9.44
CA GLY A 141 13.07 7.43 -10.82
C GLY A 141 14.02 8.23 -11.72
N HIS A 142 14.90 7.54 -12.46
CA HIS A 142 15.66 8.20 -13.49
C HIS A 142 14.68 8.52 -14.63
N LYS A 143 14.53 9.80 -14.95
CA LYS A 143 14.06 10.16 -16.29
C LYS A 143 15.10 9.60 -17.25
N MET A 144 14.79 8.48 -17.91
CA MET A 144 15.60 8.06 -19.06
C MET A 144 15.63 9.25 -19.98
N ALA A 145 16.81 9.84 -20.12
CA ALA A 145 17.02 10.86 -21.15
C ALA A 145 16.57 10.22 -22.46
N SER A 146 15.57 10.80 -23.09
CA SER A 146 15.10 10.32 -24.38
C SER A 146 16.32 10.10 -25.27
N PRO A 147 16.49 8.92 -25.91
CA PRO A 147 17.64 8.67 -26.74
C PRO A 147 17.72 9.80 -27.79
N LYS A 148 18.75 10.63 -27.69
CA LYS A 148 19.00 11.64 -28.69
C LYS A 148 19.42 10.89 -29.96
N THR A 149 18.56 10.86 -30.93
CA THR A 149 18.93 10.45 -32.31
C THR A 149 19.96 11.44 -32.80
N LEU A 150 21.24 11.06 -32.75
CA LEU A 150 22.31 11.79 -33.40
C LEU A 150 22.23 11.46 -34.88
N SER A 151 22.09 12.49 -35.71
CA SER A 151 22.21 12.29 -37.17
C SER A 151 23.67 11.99 -37.52
N LEU A 152 23.91 11.07 -38.46
CA LEU A 152 25.26 10.69 -38.89
C LEU A 152 26.12 11.89 -39.30
N SER A 153 25.53 13.02 -39.68
CA SER A 153 26.21 14.26 -40.00
C SER A 153 26.86 14.98 -38.80
N GLN A 154 26.58 14.55 -37.59
CA GLN A 154 27.15 15.12 -36.35
C GLN A 154 28.34 14.32 -35.82
N ILE A 155 28.70 13.22 -36.47
CA ILE A 155 29.89 12.43 -36.16
C ILE A 155 31.00 12.95 -37.05
N SER A 156 31.87 13.79 -36.49
CA SER A 156 33.08 14.27 -37.19
C SER A 156 34.03 13.08 -37.40
N PRO A 157 34.71 12.98 -38.59
CA PRO A 157 35.68 11.95 -38.89
C PRO A 157 36.91 12.01 -37.95
#